data_98a70dd0e52b669dba7bb124482ffa86
#
_entry.id   98a70dd0e52b669dba7bb124482ffa86
#
_cell.length_a   1.000
_cell.length_b   1.000
_cell.length_c   1.000
_cell.angle_alpha   90.00
_cell.angle_beta   90.00
_cell.angle_gamma   90.00
#
_symmetry.space_group_name_H-M   'P 1'
#
loop_
_entity.id
_entity.type
_entity.pdbx_description
1 polymer ?
#
loop_
_entity_poly.entity_id
_entity_poly.type
_entity_poly.pdbx_seq_one_letter_code
_entity_poly.pdbx_strand_id
1 'polypeptide(L)'
;ADRAKIEGFCTQLAARIAADAPAEIAVPGDPDYRAYNGLPLKPTGGLRCIRCGLCADNCPAGAIPKAAPQKVDKHKCISCLRCIQICPQSARGVPLPLRLAAAATVKKYCTGRKEPKFYL
;
A
#
# COMPACT_ATOMS: atom_id res chain seq x y z
N ALA A 1 -1.11 -18.26 17.44
CA ALA A 1 -1.87 -18.98 16.40
C ALA A 1 -1.22 -18.82 15.01
N ASP A 2 -0.93 -17.58 14.55
CA ASP A 2 -0.39 -17.38 13.17
C ASP A 2 1.04 -17.86 13.00
N ARG A 3 1.87 -17.70 14.04
CA ARG A 3 3.26 -18.15 13.99
C ARG A 3 3.37 -19.64 13.72
N ALA A 4 2.59 -20.47 14.41
CA ALA A 4 2.60 -21.92 14.19
C ALA A 4 2.15 -22.29 12.77
N LYS A 5 1.17 -21.57 12.20
CA LYS A 5 0.73 -21.76 10.81
C LYS A 5 1.84 -21.40 9.82
N ILE A 6 2.56 -20.30 10.06
CA ILE A 6 3.69 -19.87 9.23
C ILE A 6 4.84 -20.88 9.33
N GLU A 7 5.19 -21.35 10.52
CA GLU A 7 6.23 -22.37 10.71
C GLU A 7 5.89 -23.67 10.00
N GLY A 8 4.64 -24.13 10.08
CA GLY A 8 4.16 -25.30 9.33
C GLY A 8 4.24 -25.10 7.81
N PHE A 9 3.87 -23.93 7.31
CA PHE A 9 4.01 -23.60 5.89
C PHE A 9 5.48 -23.58 5.44
N CYS A 10 6.37 -22.97 6.23
CA CYS A 10 7.81 -22.93 5.93
C CYS A 10 8.39 -24.34 5.84
N THR A 11 7.97 -25.27 6.71
CA THR A 11 8.42 -26.67 6.69
C THR A 11 7.98 -27.37 5.39
N GLN A 12 6.73 -27.18 4.99
CA GLN A 12 6.20 -27.77 3.74
C GLN A 12 6.90 -27.19 2.52
N LEU A 13 7.13 -25.88 2.49
CA LEU A 13 7.83 -25.18 1.42
C LEU A 13 9.28 -25.70 1.29
N ALA A 14 9.99 -25.86 2.41
CA ALA A 14 11.34 -26.39 2.42
C ALA A 14 11.39 -27.81 1.86
N ALA A 15 10.44 -28.68 2.22
CA ALA A 15 10.34 -30.03 1.68
C ALA A 15 10.09 -30.05 0.17
N ARG A 16 9.26 -29.14 -0.35
CA ARG A 16 9.01 -29.03 -1.80
C ARG A 16 10.24 -28.56 -2.57
N ILE A 17 10.94 -27.56 -2.03
CA ILE A 17 12.20 -27.08 -2.63
C ILE A 17 13.24 -28.19 -2.68
N ALA A 18 13.37 -28.98 -1.60
CA ALA A 18 14.32 -30.08 -1.52
C ALA A 18 13.96 -31.23 -2.50
N ALA A 19 12.70 -31.43 -2.82
CA ALA A 19 12.24 -32.44 -3.76
C ALA A 19 12.43 -32.04 -5.23
N ASP A 20 12.86 -30.80 -5.52
CA ASP A 20 13.00 -30.25 -6.88
C ASP A 20 11.78 -30.49 -7.78
N ALA A 21 10.60 -30.49 -7.17
CA ALA A 21 9.34 -30.76 -7.84
C ALA A 21 8.65 -29.46 -8.21
N PRO A 22 8.71 -29.01 -9.47
CA PRO A 22 7.89 -27.92 -9.93
C PRO A 22 6.43 -28.32 -9.79
N ALA A 23 5.68 -27.59 -9.00
CA ALA A 23 4.25 -27.80 -8.86
C ALA A 23 3.52 -26.59 -9.41
N GLU A 24 2.56 -26.87 -10.27
CA GLU A 24 1.59 -25.87 -10.66
C GLU A 24 0.75 -25.51 -9.42
N ILE A 25 0.88 -24.26 -8.97
CA ILE A 25 0.16 -23.78 -7.79
C ILE A 25 -1.13 -23.11 -8.26
N ALA A 26 -2.26 -23.75 -7.97
CA ALA A 26 -3.57 -23.14 -8.21
C ALA A 26 -3.88 -22.12 -7.11
N VAL A 27 -3.79 -20.85 -7.42
CA VAL A 27 -4.22 -19.77 -6.53
C VAL A 27 -5.59 -19.24 -6.96
N PRO A 28 -6.52 -18.98 -6.02
CA PRO A 28 -7.81 -18.39 -6.37
C PRO A 28 -7.59 -16.97 -6.88
N GLY A 29 -8.20 -16.65 -8.01
CA GLY A 29 -8.11 -15.35 -8.66
C GLY A 29 -8.79 -15.37 -10.01
N ASP A 30 -8.92 -14.18 -10.59
CA ASP A 30 -9.38 -14.00 -11.95
C ASP A 30 -8.15 -13.73 -12.82
N PRO A 31 -7.86 -14.54 -13.87
CA PRO A 31 -6.74 -14.29 -14.77
C PRO A 31 -6.89 -12.97 -15.55
N ASP A 32 -8.13 -12.51 -15.74
CA ASP A 32 -8.41 -11.24 -16.41
C ASP A 32 -8.31 -10.09 -15.40
N TYR A 33 -7.12 -9.54 -15.25
CA TYR A 33 -6.88 -8.41 -14.37
C TYR A 33 -7.59 -7.14 -14.85
N ARG A 34 -8.27 -6.47 -13.93
CA ARG A 34 -8.87 -5.17 -14.22
C ARG A 34 -7.78 -4.15 -14.54
N ALA A 35 -8.04 -3.29 -15.51
CA ALA A 35 -7.18 -2.13 -15.76
C ALA A 35 -7.07 -1.28 -14.48
N TYR A 36 -5.84 -1.05 -14.03
CA TYR A 36 -5.60 -0.22 -12.85
C TYR A 36 -5.57 1.26 -13.23
N ASN A 37 -6.66 1.96 -12.94
CA ASN A 37 -6.80 3.40 -13.20
C ASN A 37 -6.26 4.30 -12.06
N GLY A 38 -5.53 3.72 -11.13
CA GLY A 38 -5.00 4.42 -9.95
C GLY A 38 -6.05 4.70 -8.87
N LEU A 39 -5.59 5.17 -7.73
CA LEU A 39 -6.44 5.63 -6.64
C LEU A 39 -6.49 7.17 -6.62
N PRO A 40 -7.66 7.78 -6.40
CA PRO A 40 -7.79 9.25 -6.35
C PRO A 40 -7.18 9.87 -5.07
N LEU A 41 -6.61 9.06 -4.18
CA LEU A 41 -6.04 9.49 -2.90
C LEU A 41 -4.67 10.15 -3.11
N LYS A 42 -4.63 11.36 -3.63
CA LYS A 42 -3.41 12.13 -3.91
C LYS A 42 -3.17 13.16 -2.80
N PRO A 43 -2.26 12.92 -1.84
CA PRO A 43 -2.01 13.83 -0.73
C PRO A 43 -1.34 15.13 -1.17
N THR A 44 -1.85 16.26 -0.69
CA THR A 44 -1.25 17.58 -0.89
C THR A 44 -0.79 18.18 0.44
N GLY A 45 0.12 19.16 0.39
CA GLY A 45 0.55 19.91 1.56
C GLY A 45 -0.43 21.02 1.88
N GLY A 46 -0.75 21.17 3.17
CA GLY A 46 -1.59 22.25 3.71
C GLY A 46 -0.78 23.42 4.25
N LEU A 47 -1.48 24.38 4.88
CA LEU A 47 -0.91 25.62 5.41
C LEU A 47 0.20 25.42 6.46
N ARG A 48 0.15 24.34 7.22
CA ARG A 48 1.18 24.01 8.23
C ARG A 48 2.50 23.51 7.64
N CYS A 49 2.61 23.46 6.31
CA CYS A 49 3.82 22.95 5.64
C CYS A 49 4.98 23.93 5.78
N ILE A 50 6.02 23.55 6.49
CA ILE A 50 7.26 24.30 6.67
C ILE A 50 8.27 24.13 5.52
N ARG A 51 7.88 23.44 4.44
CA ARG A 51 8.70 23.20 3.24
C ARG A 51 10.04 22.49 3.51
N CYS A 52 10.13 21.64 4.53
CA CYS A 52 11.36 20.94 4.89
C CYS A 52 11.86 19.91 3.84
N GLY A 53 11.05 19.58 2.83
CA GLY A 53 11.46 18.67 1.74
C GLY A 53 11.40 17.18 2.06
N LEU A 54 11.26 16.77 3.33
CA LEU A 54 11.32 15.38 3.76
C LEU A 54 10.39 14.44 2.96
N CYS A 55 9.17 14.92 2.65
CA CYS A 55 8.21 14.16 1.86
C CYS A 55 8.64 14.00 0.39
N ALA A 56 9.40 14.95 -0.16
CA ALA A 56 9.94 14.86 -1.53
C ALA A 56 11.10 13.87 -1.59
N ASP A 57 12.02 13.93 -0.62
CA ASP A 57 13.19 13.04 -0.55
C ASP A 57 12.81 11.58 -0.35
N ASN A 58 11.70 11.31 0.34
CA ASN A 58 11.21 9.97 0.62
C ASN A 58 10.08 9.50 -0.32
N CYS A 59 9.78 10.24 -1.38
CA CYS A 59 8.74 9.82 -2.32
C CYS A 59 9.26 8.73 -3.28
N PRO A 60 8.78 7.47 -3.20
CA PRO A 60 9.29 6.40 -4.05
C PRO A 60 9.01 6.62 -5.54
N ALA A 61 7.99 7.42 -5.87
CA ALA A 61 7.61 7.73 -7.25
C ALA A 61 8.11 9.10 -7.73
N GLY A 62 8.90 9.84 -6.94
CA GLY A 62 9.36 11.18 -7.29
C GLY A 62 8.23 12.17 -7.62
N ALA A 63 7.05 11.96 -7.06
CA ALA A 63 5.84 12.73 -7.39
C ALA A 63 5.76 14.09 -6.67
N ILE A 64 6.71 14.40 -5.78
CA ILE A 64 6.69 15.63 -5.00
C ILE A 64 7.93 16.46 -5.36
N PRO A 65 7.77 17.62 -6.01
CA PRO A 65 8.91 18.45 -6.38
C PRO A 65 9.55 19.10 -5.14
N LYS A 66 10.88 19.05 -5.03
CA LYS A 66 11.64 19.63 -3.90
C LYS A 66 11.43 21.14 -3.77
N ALA A 67 11.37 21.85 -4.89
CA ALA A 67 11.14 23.31 -4.92
C ALA A 67 9.74 23.70 -4.43
N ALA A 68 8.76 22.79 -4.52
CA ALA A 68 7.38 23.05 -4.11
C ALA A 68 6.77 21.82 -3.42
N PRO A 69 7.27 21.44 -2.22
CA PRO A 69 6.89 20.19 -1.55
C PRO A 69 5.43 20.13 -1.11
N GLN A 70 4.68 21.22 -1.19
CA GLN A 70 3.24 21.24 -0.97
C GLN A 70 2.47 20.63 -2.14
N LYS A 71 3.02 20.70 -3.35
CA LYS A 71 2.40 20.17 -4.56
C LYS A 71 2.62 18.67 -4.69
N VAL A 72 1.86 18.03 -5.58
CA VAL A 72 2.04 16.65 -5.99
C VAL A 72 1.73 16.51 -7.47
N ASP A 73 2.59 15.82 -8.18
CA ASP A 73 2.30 15.34 -9.53
C ASP A 73 1.34 14.15 -9.44
N LYS A 74 0.09 14.37 -9.83
CA LYS A 74 -0.98 13.37 -9.71
C LYS A 74 -0.75 12.15 -10.63
N HIS A 75 -0.04 12.32 -11.74
CA HIS A 75 0.26 11.26 -12.70
C HIS A 75 1.35 10.33 -12.18
N LYS A 76 2.37 10.88 -11.51
CA LYS A 76 3.45 10.09 -10.89
C LYS A 76 3.04 9.47 -9.55
N CYS A 77 2.10 10.07 -8.84
CA CYS A 77 1.73 9.63 -7.49
C CYS A 77 1.04 8.28 -7.49
N ILE A 78 1.62 7.29 -6.85
CA ILE A 78 1.08 5.93 -6.68
C ILE A 78 0.14 5.78 -5.47
N SER A 79 -0.21 6.87 -4.79
CA SER A 79 -1.12 6.88 -3.63
C SER A 79 -0.67 6.00 -2.45
N CYS A 80 0.64 5.83 -2.24
CA CYS A 80 1.19 5.03 -1.14
C CYS A 80 1.04 5.69 0.25
N LEU A 81 0.67 6.97 0.30
CA LEU A 81 0.45 7.78 1.50
C LEU A 81 1.68 7.95 2.42
N ARG A 82 2.87 7.48 2.04
CA ARG A 82 4.11 7.59 2.83
C ARG A 82 4.39 9.04 3.25
N CYS A 83 4.17 10.00 2.35
CA CYS A 83 4.39 11.42 2.61
C CYS A 83 3.52 12.01 3.74
N ILE A 84 2.38 11.39 4.06
CA ILE A 84 1.54 11.75 5.21
C ILE A 84 2.21 11.26 6.49
N GLN A 85 2.66 10.00 6.51
CA GLN A 85 3.23 9.34 7.69
C GLN A 85 4.52 10.00 8.18
N ILE A 86 5.38 10.42 7.25
CA ILE A 86 6.69 11.01 7.57
C ILE A 86 6.66 12.52 7.80
N CYS A 87 5.51 13.18 7.63
CA CYS A 87 5.42 14.65 7.78
C CYS A 87 5.46 15.05 9.25
N PRO A 88 6.54 15.72 9.74
CA PRO A 88 6.67 16.09 11.15
C PRO A 88 5.62 17.11 11.61
N GLN A 89 5.08 17.89 10.67
CA GLN A 89 4.03 18.87 10.93
C GLN A 89 2.61 18.34 10.68
N SER A 90 2.46 17.06 10.31
CA SER A 90 1.18 16.50 9.87
C SER A 90 0.46 17.41 8.87
N ALA A 91 1.24 18.09 8.03
CA ALA A 91 0.76 19.11 7.09
C ALA A 91 0.28 18.52 5.77
N ARG A 92 0.53 17.24 5.50
CA ARG A 92 0.06 16.55 4.29
C ARG A 92 -1.18 15.72 4.57
N GLY A 93 -2.11 15.70 3.64
CA GLY A 93 -3.32 14.92 3.78
C GLY A 93 -4.09 14.76 2.48
N VAL A 94 -5.05 13.87 2.51
CA VAL A 94 -6.06 13.67 1.47
C VAL A 94 -7.28 14.50 1.84
N PRO A 95 -7.96 15.17 0.90
CA PRO A 95 -9.19 15.89 1.15
C PRO A 95 -10.20 15.07 1.95
N LEU A 96 -10.84 15.70 2.93
CA LEU A 96 -11.75 15.04 3.88
C LEU A 96 -12.83 14.18 3.19
N PRO A 97 -13.55 14.66 2.15
CA PRO A 97 -14.58 13.83 1.50
C PRO A 97 -14.02 12.55 0.87
N LEU A 98 -12.85 12.62 0.25
CA LEU A 98 -12.19 11.42 -0.31
C LEU A 98 -11.71 10.47 0.79
N ARG A 99 -11.26 11.00 1.91
CA ARG A 99 -10.85 10.18 3.07
C ARG A 99 -12.04 9.44 3.67
N LEU A 100 -13.19 10.11 3.81
CA LEU A 100 -14.42 9.50 4.34
C LEU A 100 -14.96 8.42 3.40
N ALA A 101 -14.98 8.69 2.09
CA ALA A 101 -15.40 7.70 1.09
C ALA A 101 -14.49 6.46 1.10
N ALA A 102 -13.16 6.66 1.14
CA ALA A 102 -12.21 5.56 1.24
C ALA A 102 -12.39 4.76 2.54
N ALA A 103 -12.58 5.44 3.67
CA ALA A 103 -12.81 4.79 4.97
C ALA A 103 -14.09 3.92 4.95
N ALA A 104 -15.17 4.43 4.37
CA ALA A 104 -16.42 3.68 4.23
C ALA A 104 -16.24 2.42 3.36
N THR A 105 -15.51 2.54 2.25
CA THR A 105 -15.20 1.42 1.37
C THR A 105 -14.35 0.37 2.08
N VAL A 106 -13.27 0.80 2.76
CA VAL A 106 -12.36 -0.10 3.48
C VAL A 106 -13.10 -0.81 4.62
N LYS A 107 -13.94 -0.09 5.37
CA LYS A 107 -14.74 -0.67 6.47
C LYS A 107 -15.59 -1.85 6.00
N LYS A 108 -16.15 -1.78 4.80
CA LYS A 108 -16.96 -2.87 4.22
C LYS A 108 -16.18 -4.17 4.04
N TYR A 109 -14.87 -4.09 3.71
CA TYR A 109 -14.03 -5.26 3.41
C TYR A 109 -13.11 -5.67 4.57
N CYS A 110 -12.87 -4.77 5.52
CA CYS A 110 -11.96 -4.99 6.64
C CYS A 110 -12.70 -5.23 7.96
N THR A 111 -13.83 -5.94 7.91
CA THR A 111 -14.58 -6.38 9.09
C THR A 111 -14.04 -7.71 9.58
N GLY A 112 -13.63 -7.76 10.85
CA GLY A 112 -13.14 -8.96 11.49
C GLY A 112 -11.73 -9.38 11.09
N ARG A 113 -11.16 -10.30 11.86
CA ARG A 113 -9.87 -10.92 11.58
C ARG A 113 -10.00 -11.91 10.43
N LYS A 114 -9.09 -11.86 9.48
CA LYS A 114 -8.97 -12.86 8.41
C LYS A 114 -7.83 -13.81 8.72
N GLU A 115 -8.10 -15.11 8.60
CA GLU A 115 -7.10 -16.14 8.78
C GLU A 115 -6.13 -16.17 7.59
N PRO A 116 -4.82 -16.38 7.84
CA PRO A 116 -3.86 -16.53 6.77
C PRO A 116 -4.16 -17.78 5.95
N LYS A 117 -4.06 -17.66 4.63
CA LYS A 117 -4.17 -18.75 3.67
C LYS A 117 -2.84 -18.91 2.95
N PHE A 118 -2.36 -20.14 2.84
CA PHE A 118 -1.12 -20.48 2.18
C PHE A 118 -1.42 -21.36 0.97
N TYR A 119 -0.65 -21.21 -0.08
CA TYR A 119 -0.76 -21.97 -1.33
C TYR A 119 0.59 -22.56 -1.65
N LEU A 120 0.63 -23.86 -1.93
CA LEU A 120 1.83 -24.65 -2.25
C LEU A 120 1.59 -25.52 -3.48
#